data_dd208bf643a276b8125d9acada667e05
#
_entry.id   dd208bf643a276b8125d9acada667e05
#
_cell.length_a   1.000
_cell.length_b   1.000
_cell.length_c   1.000
_cell.angle_alpha   90.00
_cell.angle_beta   90.00
_cell.angle_gamma   90.00
#
_symmetry.space_group_name_H-M   'P 1'
#
loop_
_entity.id
_entity.type
_entity.pdbx_description
1 polymer ?
#
loop_
_entity_poly.entity_id
_entity_poly.type
_entity_poly.pdbx_seq_one_letter_code
_entity_poly.pdbx_strand_id
1 'polypeptide(L)' 'ASIEKMRLVKIKNKPIIQREKGGLYIKTFNSAYEASKELNINRKSIGNVLAKRAKLAGGFNWTYN' A
#
# COMPACT_ATOMS: atom_id res chain seq x y z
N ALA A 1 -7.39 -21.28 20.62
CA ALA A 1 -7.50 -20.76 20.14
C ALA A 1 -7.48 -20.43 19.64
N SER A 2 -7.38 -20.45 19.71
CA SER A 2 -7.36 -19.88 19.14
C SER A 2 -7.31 -19.39 18.59
N ILE A 3 -7.12 -19.40 18.51
CA ILE A 3 -7.23 -18.81 17.89
C ILE A 3 -6.96 -18.14 17.52
N GLU A 4 -6.74 -18.10 17.71
CA GLU A 4 -6.56 -17.34 17.35
C GLU A 4 -6.01 -16.81 16.95
N LYS A 5 -5.57 -17.02 17.08
CA LYS A 5 -5.12 -16.46 16.63
C LYS A 5 -4.92 -15.95 15.90
N MET A 6 -4.98 -16.11 15.85
CA MET A 6 -4.89 -15.44 15.14
C MET A 6 -4.81 -14.92 14.59
N ARG A 7 -4.79 -14.83 14.60
CA ARG A 7 -4.92 -14.24 13.99
C ARG A 7 -4.39 -13.57 13.66
N LEU A 8 -3.98 -13.52 13.91
CA LEU A 8 -3.62 -12.82 13.64
C LEU A 8 -3.43 -12.42 12.84
N VAL A 9 -3.28 -12.52 12.70
CA VAL A 9 -3.23 -12.19 11.84
C VAL A 9 -3.38 -11.37 11.17
N LYS A 10 -3.65 -11.18 10.89
CA LYS A 10 -3.91 -10.17 10.27
C LYS A 10 -3.09 -9.15 10.02
N ILE A 11 -2.57 -9.15 10.53
CA ILE A 11 -1.58 -8.31 10.62
C ILE A 11 -0.66 -8.15 9.49
N LYS A 12 -0.95 -8.78 8.45
CA LYS A 12 -0.22 -8.66 7.25
C LYS A 12 -0.45 -7.37 6.54
N ASN A 13 -1.47 -6.65 6.96
CA ASN A 13 -1.74 -5.35 6.36
C ASN A 13 -0.77 -4.33 6.89
N LYS A 14 0.03 -3.77 6.00
CA LYS A 14 0.97 -2.74 6.36
C LYS A 14 0.48 -1.41 5.83
N PRO A 15 0.44 -0.38 6.66
CA PRO A 15 0.04 0.94 6.18
C PRO A 15 1.01 1.43 5.11
N ILE A 16 0.47 2.08 4.10
CA ILE A 16 1.28 2.67 3.04
C ILE A 16 0.87 4.11 2.84
N ILE A 17 1.78 4.88 2.27
CA ILE A 17 1.56 6.29 2.04
C ILE A 17 1.51 6.56 0.56
N GLN A 18 0.46 7.26 0.12
CA GLN A 18 0.38 7.79 -1.22
C GLN A 18 1.10 9.12 -1.25
N ARG A 19 2.06 9.25 -2.17
CA ARG A 19 2.81 10.49 -2.33
C ARG A 19 2.73 10.94 -3.76
N GLU A 20 2.86 12.24 -3.95
CA GLU A 20 2.97 12.76 -5.30
C GLU A 20 4.26 12.29 -5.94
N LYS A 21 4.30 12.43 -7.25
CA LYS A 21 5.48 12.10 -8.03
C LYS A 21 6.75 12.68 -7.43
N GLY A 22 6.66 13.88 -6.86
CA GLY A 22 7.81 14.53 -6.23
C GLY A 22 8.07 14.11 -4.79
N GLY A 23 7.23 13.22 -4.23
CA GLY A 23 7.43 12.71 -2.89
C GLY A 23 6.59 13.36 -1.81
N LEU A 24 5.73 14.32 -2.16
CA LEU A 24 4.89 14.99 -1.17
C LEU A 24 3.78 14.08 -0.68
N TYR A 25 3.53 14.11 0.61
CA TYR A 25 2.49 13.30 1.23
C TYR A 25 1.10 13.69 0.72
N ILE A 26 0.29 12.70 0.42
CA ILE A 26 -1.10 12.91 0.03
C ILE A 26 -2.03 12.26 1.05
N LYS A 27 -1.89 10.95 1.25
CA LYS A 27 -2.81 10.20 2.09
C LYS A 27 -2.17 8.91 2.55
N THR A 28 -2.59 8.42 3.71
CA THR A 28 -2.18 7.13 4.23
C THR A 28 -3.32 6.13 4.02
N PHE A 29 -2.99 4.95 3.51
CA PHE A 29 -3.93 3.85 3.39
C PHE A 29 -3.51 2.73 4.32
N ASN A 30 -4.48 1.94 4.77
CA ASN A 30 -4.20 0.84 5.66
C ASN A 30 -3.48 -0.32 4.97
N SER A 31 -3.64 -0.43 3.67
CA SER A 31 -2.99 -1.48 2.90
C SER A 31 -2.97 -1.12 1.43
N ALA A 32 -2.12 -1.82 0.67
CA ALA A 32 -2.08 -1.64 -0.78
C ALA A 32 -3.42 -2.02 -1.41
N TYR A 33 -4.10 -3.00 -0.83
CA TYR A 33 -5.39 -3.41 -1.33
C TYR A 33 -6.40 -2.26 -1.27
N GLU A 34 -6.46 -1.57 -0.13
CA GLU A 34 -7.38 -0.46 0.00
C GLU A 34 -7.05 0.66 -0.98
N ALA A 35 -5.78 0.97 -1.12
CA ALA A 35 -5.36 2.00 -2.05
C ALA A 35 -5.73 1.63 -3.48
N SER A 36 -5.49 0.39 -3.87
CA SER A 36 -5.79 -0.06 -5.22
C SER A 36 -7.29 0.01 -5.50
N LYS A 37 -8.09 -0.33 -4.51
CA LYS A 37 -9.53 -0.34 -4.67
C LYS A 37 -10.09 1.08 -4.74
N GLU A 38 -9.62 1.95 -3.88
CA GLU A 38 -10.11 3.31 -3.83
C GLU A 38 -9.73 4.11 -5.07
N LEU A 39 -8.51 3.93 -5.55
CA LEU A 39 -7.99 4.71 -6.66
C LEU A 39 -8.07 3.97 -7.99
N ASN A 40 -8.58 2.75 -7.96
CA ASN A 40 -8.70 1.93 -9.17
C ASN A 40 -7.34 1.74 -9.86
N ILE A 41 -6.33 1.45 -9.05
CA ILE A 41 -4.96 1.20 -9.52
C ILE A 41 -4.66 -0.28 -9.30
N ASN A 42 -3.90 -0.88 -10.20
CA ASN A 42 -3.51 -2.27 -10.06
C ASN A 42 -2.66 -2.44 -8.80
N ARG A 43 -3.08 -3.37 -7.93
CA ARG A 43 -2.37 -3.61 -6.68
C ARG A 43 -0.93 -4.05 -6.90
N LYS A 44 -0.68 -4.81 -7.96
CA LYS A 44 0.68 -5.22 -8.28
C LYS A 44 1.56 -4.03 -8.61
N SER A 45 1.00 -3.04 -9.27
CA SER A 45 1.75 -1.83 -9.59
C SER A 45 2.18 -1.12 -8.32
N ILE A 46 1.26 -1.01 -7.35
CA ILE A 46 1.59 -0.40 -6.07
C ILE A 46 2.66 -1.22 -5.37
N GLY A 47 2.52 -2.55 -5.37
CA GLY A 47 3.52 -3.42 -4.77
C GLY A 47 4.90 -3.27 -5.41
N ASN A 48 4.94 -3.07 -6.72
CA ASN A 48 6.21 -2.87 -7.41
C ASN A 48 6.88 -1.57 -6.97
N VAL A 49 6.10 -0.52 -6.76
CA VAL A 49 6.67 0.74 -6.26
C VAL A 49 7.18 0.56 -4.84
N LEU A 50 6.42 -0.13 -4.00
CA LEU A 50 6.85 -0.40 -2.63
C LEU A 50 8.13 -1.23 -2.58
N ALA A 51 8.29 -2.14 -3.53
CA ALA A 51 9.48 -2.98 -3.61
C ALA A 51 10.61 -2.28 -4.39
N LYS A 52 10.39 -1.05 -4.81
CA LYS A 52 11.37 -0.26 -5.55
C LYS A 52 11.70 -0.85 -6.92
N ARG A 53 10.76 -1.58 -7.48
CA ARG A 53 10.89 -2.11 -8.84
C ARG A 53 10.32 -1.15 -9.87
N ALA A 54 9.47 -0.24 -9.43
CA ALA A 54 8.86 0.75 -10.30
C ALA A 54 8.89 2.09 -9.59
N LYS A 55 8.81 3.16 -10.34
CA LYS A 55 8.87 4.49 -9.77
C LYS A 55 7.51 5.01 -9.37
N LEU A 56 6.48 4.69 -10.15
CA LEU A 56 5.14 5.23 -9.92
C LEU A 56 4.10 4.15 -10.20
N ALA A 57 2.97 4.26 -9.51
CA ALA A 57 1.81 3.47 -9.79
C ALA A 57 0.62 4.41 -9.80
N GLY A 58 -0.13 4.42 -10.91
CA GLY A 58 -1.26 5.33 -11.07
C GLY A 58 -0.83 6.79 -11.05
N GLY A 59 0.44 7.07 -11.35
CA GLY A 59 0.96 8.44 -11.33
C GLY A 59 1.42 8.89 -9.95
N PHE A 60 1.42 7.98 -8.96
CA PHE A 60 1.81 8.32 -7.59
C PHE A 60 2.98 7.49 -7.11
N ASN A 61 3.73 8.05 -6.20
CA ASN A 61 4.76 7.33 -5.49
C ASN A 61 4.14 6.67 -4.26
N TRP A 62 4.68 5.53 -3.85
CA TRP A 62 4.16 4.77 -2.73
C TRP A 62 5.31 4.35 -1.83
N THR A 63 5.09 4.50 -0.53
CA THR A 63 6.09 4.08 0.46
C THR A 63 5.37 3.44 1.63
N TYR A 64 6.08 2.65 2.41
CA TYR A 64 5.53 2.16 3.66
C TYR A 64 5.50 3.27 4.69
N ASN A 65 4.53 3.18 5.56
CA ASN A 65 4.41 4.15 6.64
C ASN A 65 5.46 3.88 7.72
#